data_2b55353b2cbd8b2831fd9b90570b0d91
#
_entry.id   2b55353b2cbd8b2831fd9b90570b0d91
#
_cell.length_a   1.000
_cell.length_b   1.000
_cell.length_c   1.000
_cell.angle_alpha   90.00
_cell.angle_beta   90.00
_cell.angle_gamma   90.00
#
_symmetry.space_group_name_H-M   'P 1'
#
loop_
_entity.id
_entity.type
_entity.pdbx_description
1 polymer ?
#
loop_
_entity_poly.entity_id
_entity_poly.type
_entity_poly.pdbx_seq_one_letter_code
_entity_poly.pdbx_strand_id
1 'polypeptide(L)'
;MPDALISISADVLRVFREYERTIATVLNVYVMPAVSRYVAQLEERLDAASVSAPLLIMKSNGGVVGAKEVERVPAHTALSGPAAGVVGAGFIGEAAGYKDVIGVDIGGTSADICLIKDGVCSL
;
A
#
# COMPACT_ATOMS: atom_id res chain seq x y z
N MET A 1 15.85 15.33 -21.01
CA MET A 1 16.05 15.39 -19.56
C MET A 1 16.16 13.96 -19.06
N PRO A 2 17.35 13.42 -18.86
CA PRO A 2 17.53 12.01 -18.47
C PRO A 2 17.00 11.67 -17.08
N ASP A 3 16.88 12.67 -16.20
CA ASP A 3 16.45 12.48 -14.81
C ASP A 3 15.00 12.91 -14.53
N ALA A 4 14.18 13.05 -15.58
CA ALA A 4 12.80 13.43 -15.43
C ALA A 4 11.98 12.26 -14.87
N LEU A 5 11.28 12.50 -13.77
CA LEU A 5 10.30 11.55 -13.23
C LEU A 5 9.04 11.61 -14.12
N ILE A 6 8.65 10.45 -14.60
CA ILE A 6 7.49 10.31 -15.48
C ILE A 6 6.47 9.39 -14.81
N SER A 7 5.23 9.81 -14.80
CA SER A 7 4.10 9.00 -14.35
C SER A 7 3.02 8.98 -15.43
N ILE A 8 2.55 7.79 -15.76
CA ILE A 8 1.52 7.57 -16.77
C ILE A 8 0.18 7.38 -16.06
N SER A 9 -0.79 8.22 -16.38
CA SER A 9 -2.07 8.22 -15.68
C SER A 9 -2.82 6.88 -15.76
N ALA A 10 -2.67 6.16 -16.88
CA ALA A 10 -3.28 4.84 -17.07
C ALA A 10 -2.63 3.75 -16.19
N ASP A 11 -1.40 3.97 -15.70
CA ASP A 11 -0.73 3.06 -14.76
C ASP A 11 -1.14 3.34 -13.31
N VAL A 12 -1.36 4.61 -12.99
CA VAL A 12 -1.71 5.05 -11.64
C VAL A 12 -3.18 4.77 -11.33
N LEU A 13 -4.09 5.18 -12.21
CA LEU A 13 -5.53 5.02 -11.97
C LEU A 13 -6.27 4.79 -13.29
N ARG A 14 -6.77 3.57 -13.50
CA ARG A 14 -7.44 3.14 -14.74
C ARG A 14 -8.94 3.43 -14.71
N VAL A 15 -9.30 4.70 -14.65
CA VAL A 15 -10.70 5.15 -14.68
C VAL A 15 -10.91 6.20 -15.77
N PHE A 16 -12.15 6.36 -16.27
CA PHE A 16 -12.51 7.38 -17.26
C PHE A 16 -12.74 8.78 -16.67
N ARG A 17 -12.43 8.95 -15.39
CA ARG A 17 -12.60 10.22 -14.66
C ARG A 17 -11.32 11.03 -14.75
N GLU A 18 -11.28 12.06 -15.58
CA GLU A 18 -10.08 12.83 -15.87
C GLU A 18 -9.54 13.56 -14.63
N TYR A 19 -10.44 14.09 -13.81
CA TYR A 19 -10.05 14.85 -12.62
C TYR A 19 -9.36 13.96 -11.60
N GLU A 20 -10.01 12.89 -11.15
CA GLU A 20 -9.46 11.95 -10.17
C GLU A 20 -8.17 11.31 -10.68
N ARG A 21 -8.15 10.95 -11.97
CA ARG A 21 -6.96 10.39 -12.60
C ARG A 21 -5.80 11.38 -12.64
N THR A 22 -6.08 12.65 -12.95
CA THR A 22 -5.06 13.70 -12.97
C THR A 22 -4.49 13.93 -11.57
N ILE A 23 -5.34 14.09 -10.56
CA ILE A 23 -4.90 14.28 -9.17
C ILE A 23 -4.06 13.10 -8.70
N ALA A 24 -4.51 11.87 -8.91
CA ALA A 24 -3.75 10.68 -8.53
C ALA A 24 -2.37 10.64 -9.21
N THR A 25 -2.28 11.04 -10.50
CA THR A 25 -1.02 11.07 -11.26
C THR A 25 -0.08 12.16 -10.74
N VAL A 26 -0.59 13.34 -10.43
CA VAL A 26 0.20 14.43 -9.85
C VAL A 26 0.74 14.03 -8.47
N LEU A 27 -0.11 13.47 -7.61
CA LEU A 27 0.32 12.98 -6.30
C LEU A 27 1.37 11.87 -6.43
N ASN A 28 1.20 10.96 -7.40
CA ASN A 28 2.17 9.91 -7.66
C ASN A 28 3.57 10.48 -7.95
N VAL A 29 3.68 11.41 -8.91
CA VAL A 29 4.96 12.05 -9.25
C VAL A 29 5.53 12.82 -8.05
N TYR A 30 4.67 13.49 -7.30
CA TYR A 30 5.09 14.27 -6.15
C TYR A 30 5.77 13.42 -5.07
N VAL A 31 5.25 12.23 -4.78
CA VAL A 31 5.78 11.35 -3.74
C VAL A 31 6.90 10.43 -4.24
N MET A 32 7.04 10.22 -5.56
CA MET A 32 8.06 9.32 -6.13
C MET A 32 9.46 9.52 -5.56
N PRO A 33 10.04 10.74 -5.49
CA PRO A 33 11.42 10.90 -5.01
C PRO A 33 11.63 10.49 -3.56
N ALA A 34 10.62 10.72 -2.72
CA ALA A 34 10.68 10.38 -1.29
C ALA A 34 10.57 8.88 -1.09
N VAL A 35 9.61 8.25 -1.78
CA VAL A 35 9.36 6.81 -1.66
C VAL A 35 10.49 6.00 -2.27
N SER A 36 11.02 6.39 -3.45
CA SER A 36 12.16 5.69 -4.06
C SER A 36 13.40 5.71 -3.16
N ARG A 37 13.70 6.86 -2.54
CA ARG A 37 14.81 6.93 -1.58
C ARG A 37 14.58 6.05 -0.36
N TYR A 38 13.37 6.04 0.16
CA TYR A 38 13.03 5.19 1.30
C TYR A 38 13.17 3.71 0.98
N VAL A 39 12.66 3.27 -0.17
CA VAL A 39 12.73 1.88 -0.62
C VAL A 39 14.18 1.46 -0.83
N ALA A 40 14.99 2.27 -1.52
CA ALA A 40 16.41 1.99 -1.72
C ALA A 40 17.18 1.86 -0.40
N GLN A 41 16.94 2.75 0.56
CA GLN A 41 17.55 2.66 1.89
C GLN A 41 17.09 1.42 2.67
N LEU A 42 15.86 1.00 2.48
CA LEU A 42 15.33 -0.20 3.14
C LEU A 42 15.98 -1.46 2.55
N GLU A 43 16.09 -1.56 1.22
CA GLU A 43 16.80 -2.65 0.57
C GLU A 43 18.27 -2.73 1.02
N GLU A 44 18.98 -1.60 1.04
CA GLU A 44 20.37 -1.54 1.52
C GLU A 44 20.52 -2.04 2.98
N ARG A 45 19.60 -1.65 3.86
CA ARG A 45 19.60 -2.11 5.25
C ARG A 45 19.30 -3.60 5.40
N LEU A 46 18.39 -4.13 4.59
CA LEU A 46 18.08 -5.55 4.58
C LEU A 46 19.27 -6.37 4.08
N ASP A 47 19.93 -5.92 3.02
CA ASP A 47 21.15 -6.54 2.50
C ASP A 47 22.29 -6.52 3.54
N ALA A 48 22.50 -5.39 4.20
CA ALA A 48 23.49 -5.27 5.28
C ALA A 48 23.17 -6.19 6.47
N ALA A 49 21.89 -6.45 6.73
CA ALA A 49 21.44 -7.40 7.74
C ALA A 49 21.45 -8.87 7.27
N SER A 50 21.92 -9.14 6.04
CA SER A 50 21.93 -10.45 5.40
C SER A 50 20.54 -11.09 5.27
N VAL A 51 19.50 -10.28 5.12
CA VAL A 51 18.14 -10.72 4.85
C VAL A 51 17.99 -10.97 3.34
N SER A 52 17.89 -12.23 2.93
CA SER A 52 17.79 -12.63 1.52
C SER A 52 16.35 -12.72 1.00
N ALA A 53 15.37 -12.50 1.87
CA ALA A 53 13.95 -12.51 1.47
C ALA A 53 13.62 -11.29 0.60
N PRO A 54 12.76 -11.43 -0.42
CA PRO A 54 12.34 -10.29 -1.24
C PRO A 54 11.56 -9.27 -0.41
N LEU A 55 11.86 -7.99 -0.61
CA LEU A 55 11.10 -6.90 0.00
C LEU A 55 9.73 -6.81 -0.68
N LEU A 56 8.68 -7.07 0.10
CA LEU A 56 7.29 -6.92 -0.33
C LEU A 56 6.64 -5.78 0.46
N ILE A 57 5.94 -4.91 -0.24
CA ILE A 57 5.31 -3.72 0.33
C ILE A 57 3.80 -3.81 0.11
N MET A 58 3.05 -3.56 1.17
CA MET A 58 1.58 -3.56 1.13
C MET A 58 1.05 -2.37 0.34
N LYS A 59 0.02 -2.64 -0.46
CA LYS A 59 -0.79 -1.60 -1.13
C LYS A 59 -2.04 -1.24 -0.35
N SER A 60 -2.64 -0.10 -0.69
CA SER A 60 -3.91 0.37 -0.13
C SER A 60 -5.10 -0.57 -0.35
N ASN A 61 -5.02 -1.47 -1.34
CA ASN A 61 -6.06 -2.48 -1.61
C ASN A 61 -5.82 -3.83 -0.90
N GLY A 62 -4.87 -3.90 0.05
CA GLY A 62 -4.55 -5.14 0.77
C GLY A 62 -3.66 -6.13 0.02
N GLY A 63 -3.30 -5.86 -1.24
CA GLY A 63 -2.32 -6.66 -1.97
C GLY A 63 -0.88 -6.26 -1.65
N VAL A 64 0.09 -7.08 -2.06
CA VAL A 64 1.52 -6.80 -1.91
C VAL A 64 2.22 -6.71 -3.26
N VAL A 65 3.27 -5.89 -3.33
CA VAL A 65 4.11 -5.72 -4.52
C VAL A 65 5.58 -5.61 -4.14
N GLY A 66 6.46 -5.89 -5.09
CA GLY A 66 7.90 -5.71 -4.91
C GLY A 66 8.32 -4.23 -4.98
N ALA A 67 9.52 -3.94 -4.50
CA ALA A 67 10.11 -2.61 -4.42
C ALA A 67 10.02 -1.81 -5.72
N LYS A 68 10.39 -2.41 -6.86
CA LYS A 68 10.37 -1.75 -8.18
C LYS A 68 8.99 -1.23 -8.61
N GLU A 69 7.93 -1.94 -8.25
CA GLU A 69 6.56 -1.49 -8.56
C GLU A 69 6.15 -0.31 -7.67
N VAL A 70 6.59 -0.32 -6.41
CA VAL A 70 6.37 0.81 -5.49
C VAL A 70 7.09 2.07 -5.97
N GLU A 71 8.31 1.95 -6.49
CA GLU A 71 9.04 3.09 -7.06
C GLU A 71 8.31 3.70 -8.27
N ARG A 72 7.67 2.85 -9.08
CA ARG A 72 6.90 3.27 -10.27
C ARG A 72 5.56 3.90 -9.91
N VAL A 73 4.82 3.32 -8.97
CA VAL A 73 3.48 3.79 -8.58
C VAL A 73 3.35 3.85 -7.04
N PRO A 74 4.11 4.74 -6.38
CA PRO A 74 4.07 4.87 -4.93
C PRO A 74 2.70 5.30 -4.38
N ALA A 75 1.86 5.96 -5.16
CA ALA A 75 0.51 6.33 -4.75
C ALA A 75 -0.33 5.12 -4.29
N HIS A 76 -0.05 3.93 -4.81
CA HIS A 76 -0.74 2.69 -4.40
C HIS A 76 -0.41 2.23 -2.97
N THR A 77 0.58 2.81 -2.30
CA THR A 77 0.93 2.50 -0.91
C THR A 77 0.30 3.44 0.10
N ALA A 78 -0.42 4.47 -0.36
CA ALA A 78 -1.15 5.37 0.53
C ALA A 78 -2.17 4.58 1.35
N LEU A 79 -2.23 4.82 2.68
CA LEU A 79 -3.13 4.11 3.60
C LEU A 79 -2.93 2.57 3.63
N SER A 80 -1.75 2.09 3.28
CA SER A 80 -1.44 0.65 3.31
C SER A 80 -1.42 0.06 4.73
N GLY A 81 -1.14 0.87 5.76
CA GLY A 81 -1.20 0.46 7.16
C GLY A 81 -2.59 -0.02 7.57
N PRO A 82 -3.64 0.82 7.45
CA PRO A 82 -5.02 0.39 7.66
C PRO A 82 -5.42 -0.83 6.84
N ALA A 83 -5.07 -0.87 5.55
CA ALA A 83 -5.35 -2.02 4.69
C ALA A 83 -4.70 -3.31 5.20
N ALA A 84 -3.46 -3.25 5.67
CA ALA A 84 -2.77 -4.38 6.28
C ALA A 84 -3.46 -4.84 7.56
N GLY A 85 -3.92 -3.90 8.40
CA GLY A 85 -4.69 -4.17 9.62
C GLY A 85 -5.96 -4.96 9.32
N VAL A 86 -6.69 -4.58 8.27
CA VAL A 86 -7.91 -5.28 7.84
C VAL A 86 -7.62 -6.71 7.38
N VAL A 87 -6.59 -6.89 6.55
CA VAL A 87 -6.16 -8.23 6.10
C VAL A 87 -5.75 -9.10 7.28
N GLY A 88 -4.99 -8.52 8.23
CA GLY A 88 -4.56 -9.21 9.45
C GLY A 88 -5.74 -9.61 10.34
N ALA A 89 -6.71 -8.70 10.53
CA ALA A 89 -7.93 -9.00 11.30
C ALA A 89 -8.74 -10.13 10.68
N GLY A 90 -8.88 -10.14 9.35
CA GLY A 90 -9.53 -11.23 8.61
C GLY A 90 -8.83 -12.57 8.83
N PHE A 91 -7.53 -12.60 8.67
CA PHE A 91 -6.72 -13.81 8.87
C PHE A 91 -6.84 -14.38 10.29
N ILE A 92 -6.75 -13.53 11.31
CA ILE A 92 -6.89 -13.94 12.70
C ILE A 92 -8.31 -14.41 13.01
N GLY A 93 -9.32 -13.69 12.48
CA GLY A 93 -10.73 -14.08 12.63
C GLY A 93 -10.98 -15.48 12.05
N GLU A 94 -10.54 -15.74 10.83
CA GLU A 94 -10.66 -17.05 10.18
C GLU A 94 -9.95 -18.15 10.97
N ALA A 95 -8.72 -17.90 11.43
CA ALA A 95 -7.95 -18.86 12.24
C ALA A 95 -8.62 -19.16 13.58
N ALA A 96 -9.38 -18.20 14.14
CA ALA A 96 -10.16 -18.36 15.36
C ALA A 96 -11.57 -18.94 15.12
N GLY A 97 -11.97 -19.19 13.87
CA GLY A 97 -13.26 -19.75 13.50
C GLY A 97 -14.39 -18.72 13.38
N TYR A 98 -14.08 -17.42 13.36
CA TYR A 98 -15.06 -16.34 13.20
C TYR A 98 -15.00 -15.79 11.77
N LYS A 99 -16.15 -15.73 11.10
CA LYS A 99 -16.28 -15.15 9.75
C LYS A 99 -16.71 -13.68 9.77
N ASP A 100 -17.38 -13.29 10.84
CA ASP A 100 -17.85 -11.92 11.06
C ASP A 100 -16.99 -11.28 12.15
N VAL A 101 -16.21 -10.26 11.77
CA VAL A 101 -15.22 -9.62 12.63
C VAL A 101 -15.31 -8.10 12.49
N ILE A 102 -15.21 -7.41 13.59
CA ILE A 102 -14.96 -5.97 13.63
C ILE A 102 -13.50 -5.78 14.05
N GLY A 103 -12.68 -5.25 13.13
CA GLY A 103 -11.32 -4.84 13.43
C GLY A 103 -11.29 -3.40 13.92
N VAL A 104 -10.52 -3.13 14.97
CA VAL A 104 -10.30 -1.78 15.48
C VAL A 104 -8.80 -1.59 15.67
N ASP A 105 -8.21 -0.66 14.91
CA ASP A 105 -6.81 -0.26 15.03
C ASP A 105 -6.75 1.15 15.62
N ILE A 106 -6.16 1.27 16.81
CA ILE A 106 -6.08 2.53 17.54
C ILE A 106 -4.60 2.95 17.61
N GLY A 107 -4.25 3.95 16.80
CA GLY A 107 -2.95 4.60 16.81
C GLY A 107 -2.89 5.85 17.70
N GLY A 108 -1.77 6.56 17.66
CA GLY A 108 -1.59 7.81 18.41
C GLY A 108 -2.40 9.00 17.88
N THR A 109 -2.87 8.95 16.64
CA THR A 109 -3.54 10.06 15.95
C THR A 109 -4.88 9.70 15.33
N SER A 110 -5.13 8.43 15.06
CA SER A 110 -6.36 7.94 14.43
C SER A 110 -6.82 6.62 15.03
N ALA A 111 -8.09 6.32 14.83
CA ALA A 111 -8.67 5.01 15.04
C ALA A 111 -9.32 4.55 13.72
N ASP A 112 -8.87 3.42 13.21
CA ASP A 112 -9.37 2.82 11.99
C ASP A 112 -10.27 1.62 12.33
N ILE A 113 -11.47 1.60 11.78
CA ILE A 113 -12.46 0.55 12.05
C ILE A 113 -12.81 -0.13 10.72
N CYS A 114 -12.77 -1.45 10.71
CA CYS A 114 -13.19 -2.25 9.56
C CYS A 114 -14.25 -3.28 9.94
N LEU A 115 -15.11 -3.59 8.98
CA LEU A 115 -16.10 -4.65 9.09
C LEU A 115 -15.76 -5.77 8.11
N ILE A 116 -15.62 -6.98 8.62
CA ILE A 116 -15.43 -8.19 7.83
C ILE A 116 -16.68 -9.03 8.03
N LYS A 117 -17.38 -9.36 6.93
CA LYS A 117 -18.59 -10.15 6.94
C LYS A 117 -18.42 -11.36 6.01
N ASP A 118 -18.77 -12.54 6.50
CA ASP A 118 -18.57 -13.81 5.78
C ASP A 118 -17.13 -14.04 5.30
N GLY A 119 -16.14 -13.52 6.03
CA GLY A 119 -14.72 -13.55 5.68
C GLY A 119 -14.33 -12.54 4.60
N VAL A 120 -15.23 -11.65 4.18
CA VAL A 120 -14.98 -10.63 3.15
C VAL A 120 -14.98 -9.24 3.79
N CYS A 121 -13.93 -8.46 3.51
CA CYS A 121 -13.87 -7.08 3.93
C CYS A 121 -14.81 -6.22 3.06
N SER A 122 -15.70 -5.48 3.71
CA SER A 122 -16.47 -4.41 3.06
C SER A 122 -15.66 -3.13 3.11
N LEU A 123 -15.05 -2.77 1.98
CA LEU A 123 -14.41 -1.47 1.75
C LEU A 123 -15.41 -0.47 1.22
#